data_0bcb9dcd48507b547258fabc3b12fe1d
#
_entry.id   0bcb9dcd48507b547258fabc3b12fe1d
#
_cell.length_a   1.000
_cell.length_b   1.000
_cell.length_c   1.000
_cell.angle_alpha   90.00
_cell.angle_beta   90.00
_cell.angle_gamma   90.00
#
_symmetry.space_group_name_H-M   'P 1'
#
loop_
_entity.id
_entity.type
_entity.pdbx_description
1 polymer ?
#
loop_
_entity_poly.entity_id
_entity_poly.type
_entity_poly.pdbx_seq_one_letter_code
_entity_poly.pdbx_strand_id
1 'polypeptide(L)'
;MIQLQRISFRYQHQPLLFQGLNLSLHKGHIYGLLGKNGAGKSTLLKNITGLAFPENGECLFNNINVANRPVSVLENLYFIAEELFVPSLTPAQFVSNTGGFYPKFSKDEFYQYLKALDVDANAVMDKQSFGQQKKAMIAFGLATNASLLIMDEPTNGLDIPSKVQFRKLIASVLTEDRCIVISTHQVRDLDSLIDTLLVLHECDIVVNQLMDEVAEKLTFGTYPATEGLFVLYEEESIRGKNAILKNTTGKYSKVDLELLFNAIINGNGPVLELLKAC
;
A
#
# COMPACT_ATOMS: atom_id res chain seq x y z
N MET A 1 -8.43 -1.78 13.35
CA MET A 1 -7.88 -3.10 12.97
C MET A 1 -6.39 -3.19 13.29
N ILE A 2 -5.55 -2.35 12.73
CA ILE A 2 -4.13 -2.20 13.10
C ILE A 2 -3.94 -0.90 13.88
N GLN A 3 -3.14 -0.95 14.93
CA GLN A 3 -2.72 0.22 15.70
C GLN A 3 -1.23 0.12 16.00
N LEU A 4 -0.47 1.08 15.53
CA LEU A 4 0.91 1.31 15.92
C LEU A 4 0.92 2.40 16.97
N GLN A 5 1.47 2.11 18.13
CA GLN A 5 1.48 3.01 19.28
C GLN A 5 2.92 3.33 19.67
N ARG A 6 3.36 4.54 19.35
CA ARG A 6 4.69 5.10 19.69
C ARG A 6 5.84 4.17 19.26
N ILE A 7 5.77 3.62 18.04
CA ILE A 7 6.80 2.73 17.50
C ILE A 7 8.11 3.48 17.35
N SER A 8 9.16 2.96 18.00
CA SER A 8 10.55 3.35 17.74
C SER A 8 11.32 2.13 17.27
N PHE A 9 11.97 2.27 16.12
CA PHE A 9 12.63 1.15 15.45
C PHE A 9 13.97 1.58 14.84
N ARG A 10 14.96 0.74 14.94
CA ARG A 10 16.22 0.78 14.15
C ARG A 10 16.68 -0.62 13.80
N TYR A 11 17.45 -0.73 12.75
CA TYR A 11 18.25 -1.93 12.49
C TYR A 11 19.51 -1.92 13.35
N GLN A 12 20.03 -3.11 13.65
CA GLN A 12 21.22 -3.26 14.46
C GLN A 12 22.36 -2.38 13.93
N HIS A 13 23.00 -1.63 14.83
CA HIS A 13 24.09 -0.68 14.54
C HIS A 13 23.74 0.49 13.59
N GLN A 14 22.44 0.79 13.41
CA GLN A 14 21.99 1.92 12.60
C GLN A 14 21.26 2.98 13.45
N PRO A 15 21.17 4.25 12.97
CA PRO A 15 20.36 5.27 13.63
C PRO A 15 18.89 4.87 13.66
N LEU A 16 18.12 5.52 14.55
CA LEU A 16 16.67 5.35 14.62
C LEU A 16 16.04 5.66 13.25
N LEU A 17 15.27 4.71 12.76
CA LEU A 17 14.47 4.87 11.55
C LEU A 17 13.09 5.45 11.89
N PHE A 18 12.44 4.95 12.95
CA PHE A 18 11.19 5.50 13.46
C PHE A 18 11.38 5.94 14.90
N GLN A 19 10.76 7.08 15.27
CA GLN A 19 10.83 7.63 16.62
C GLN A 19 9.43 8.03 17.09
N GLY A 20 8.77 7.13 17.81
CA GLY A 20 7.44 7.38 18.38
C GLY A 20 6.31 7.41 17.34
N LEU A 21 6.47 6.72 16.19
CA LEU A 21 5.51 6.69 15.11
C LEU A 21 4.17 6.09 15.55
N ASN A 22 3.09 6.76 15.19
CA ASN A 22 1.71 6.30 15.41
C ASN A 22 0.99 6.13 14.09
N LEU A 23 0.20 5.06 13.96
CA LEU A 23 -0.61 4.81 12.77
C LEU A 23 -1.82 3.95 13.15
N SER A 24 -2.98 4.29 12.61
CA SER A 24 -4.18 3.45 12.70
C SER A 24 -4.68 3.09 11.32
N LEU A 25 -4.96 1.79 11.10
CA LEU A 25 -5.55 1.29 9.87
C LEU A 25 -6.89 0.61 10.21
N HIS A 26 -7.89 0.88 9.40
CA HIS A 26 -9.24 0.37 9.56
C HIS A 26 -9.57 -0.69 8.51
N LYS A 27 -10.59 -1.50 8.77
CA LYS A 27 -11.15 -2.43 7.80
C LYS A 27 -11.95 -1.68 6.74
N GLY A 28 -12.20 -2.31 5.60
CA GLY A 28 -12.99 -1.75 4.51
C GLY A 28 -12.21 -0.80 3.60
N HIS A 29 -10.89 -0.71 3.76
CA HIS A 29 -10.07 0.28 3.05
C HIS A 29 -8.90 -0.37 2.28
N ILE A 30 -8.53 0.27 1.16
CA ILE A 30 -7.29 0.05 0.42
C ILE A 30 -6.37 1.23 0.66
N TYR A 31 -5.36 1.02 1.48
CA TYR A 31 -4.34 2.01 1.79
C TYR A 31 -3.21 1.99 0.76
N GLY A 32 -2.89 3.14 0.18
CA GLY A 32 -1.68 3.34 -0.61
C GLY A 32 -0.58 3.96 0.24
N LEU A 33 0.48 3.22 0.53
CA LEU A 33 1.63 3.72 1.28
C LEU A 33 2.69 4.24 0.31
N LEU A 34 2.76 5.56 0.17
CA LEU A 34 3.74 6.27 -0.64
C LEU A 34 4.95 6.72 0.20
N GLY A 35 6.10 6.80 -0.43
CA GLY A 35 7.33 7.33 0.17
C GLY A 35 8.51 7.12 -0.77
N LYS A 36 9.54 7.95 -0.63
CA LYS A 36 10.80 7.80 -1.39
C LYS A 36 11.45 6.44 -1.11
N ASN A 37 12.34 6.01 -2.01
CA ASN A 37 13.16 4.84 -1.72
C ASN A 37 14.01 5.11 -0.48
N GLY A 38 14.08 4.12 0.43
CA GLY A 38 14.77 4.28 1.71
C GLY A 38 13.98 5.00 2.81
N ALA A 39 12.76 5.50 2.54
CA ALA A 39 11.93 6.17 3.56
C ALA A 39 11.47 5.25 4.72
N GLY A 40 11.61 3.93 4.57
CA GLY A 40 11.23 2.97 5.61
C GLY A 40 9.91 2.22 5.34
N LYS A 41 9.31 2.32 4.14
CA LYS A 41 8.04 1.65 3.80
C LYS A 41 8.05 0.15 4.14
N SER A 42 9.02 -0.60 3.59
CA SER A 42 9.15 -2.04 3.84
C SER A 42 9.37 -2.36 5.32
N THR A 43 10.10 -1.50 6.03
CA THR A 43 10.31 -1.65 7.48
C THR A 43 9.02 -1.43 8.26
N LEU A 44 8.24 -0.41 7.90
CA LEU A 44 6.93 -0.15 8.49
C LEU A 44 6.01 -1.36 8.29
N LEU A 45 5.95 -1.89 7.06
CA LEU A 45 5.15 -3.09 6.76
C LEU A 45 5.62 -4.32 7.54
N LYS A 46 6.94 -4.50 7.73
CA LYS A 46 7.50 -5.57 8.55
C LYS A 46 7.17 -5.40 10.04
N ASN A 47 7.10 -4.16 10.57
CA ASN A 47 6.63 -3.91 11.93
C ASN A 47 5.14 -4.28 12.08
N ILE A 48 4.29 -3.89 11.11
CA ILE A 48 2.85 -4.22 11.10
C ILE A 48 2.63 -5.74 11.08
N THR A 49 3.49 -6.48 10.39
CA THR A 49 3.35 -7.94 10.24
C THR A 49 4.06 -8.76 11.32
N GLY A 50 4.74 -8.11 12.27
CA GLY A 50 5.52 -8.80 13.29
C GLY A 50 6.73 -9.57 12.72
N LEU A 51 7.29 -9.09 11.62
CA LEU A 51 8.55 -9.58 11.02
C LEU A 51 9.76 -8.73 11.43
N ALA A 52 9.52 -7.52 11.92
CA ALA A 52 10.51 -6.66 12.56
C ALA A 52 9.92 -6.14 13.87
N PHE A 53 10.71 -6.18 14.93
CA PHE A 53 10.25 -5.86 16.28
C PHE A 53 10.74 -4.48 16.67
N PRO A 54 9.85 -3.55 17.10
CA PRO A 54 10.26 -2.24 17.56
C PRO A 54 11.03 -2.31 18.89
N GLU A 55 11.93 -1.36 19.14
CA GLU A 55 12.61 -1.22 20.42
C GLU A 55 11.66 -0.69 21.51
N ASN A 56 10.75 0.19 21.11
CA ASN A 56 9.73 0.77 21.99
C ASN A 56 8.40 0.87 21.23
N GLY A 57 7.32 0.89 22.00
CA GLY A 57 5.97 0.90 21.46
C GLY A 57 5.50 -0.50 21.09
N GLU A 58 4.31 -0.57 20.53
CA GLU A 58 3.70 -1.84 20.13
C GLU A 58 2.84 -1.71 18.88
N CYS A 59 2.76 -2.81 18.13
CA CYS A 59 1.85 -2.96 17.02
C CYS A 59 0.75 -3.96 17.38
N LEU A 60 -0.50 -3.54 17.30
CA LEU A 60 -1.66 -4.33 17.66
C LEU A 60 -2.48 -4.66 16.40
N PHE A 61 -2.85 -5.93 16.23
CA PHE A 61 -3.84 -6.42 15.31
C PHE A 61 -5.08 -6.84 16.11
N ASN A 62 -6.20 -6.15 15.97
CA ASN A 62 -7.42 -6.36 16.75
C ASN A 62 -7.13 -6.46 18.28
N ASN A 63 -6.32 -5.52 18.80
CA ASN A 63 -5.85 -5.45 20.19
C ASN A 63 -4.93 -6.59 20.64
N ILE A 64 -4.40 -7.39 19.72
CA ILE A 64 -3.42 -8.45 20.01
C ILE A 64 -2.04 -7.98 19.50
N ASN A 65 -1.03 -8.01 20.36
CA ASN A 65 0.32 -7.60 19.97
C ASN A 65 0.90 -8.58 18.93
N VAL A 66 1.23 -8.06 17.75
CA VAL A 66 1.74 -8.86 16.62
C VAL A 66 3.11 -9.47 16.90
N ALA A 67 3.90 -8.87 17.80
CA ALA A 67 5.21 -9.38 18.17
C ALA A 67 5.15 -10.77 18.83
N ASN A 68 4.03 -11.10 19.47
CA ASN A 68 3.80 -12.41 20.08
C ASN A 68 3.51 -13.50 19.04
N ARG A 69 3.23 -13.12 17.78
CA ARG A 69 2.95 -14.01 16.65
C ARG A 69 1.93 -15.13 16.94
N PRO A 70 0.80 -14.86 17.62
CA PRO A 70 -0.17 -15.90 17.91
C PRO A 70 -0.84 -16.37 16.61
N VAL A 71 -1.24 -17.63 16.55
CA VAL A 71 -1.88 -18.24 15.38
C VAL A 71 -3.09 -17.42 14.93
N SER A 72 -3.90 -16.92 15.86
CA SER A 72 -5.08 -16.09 15.58
C SER A 72 -4.77 -14.79 14.83
N VAL A 73 -3.54 -14.27 14.90
CA VAL A 73 -3.07 -13.13 14.11
C VAL A 73 -2.53 -13.63 12.77
N LEU A 74 -1.66 -14.67 12.78
CA LEU A 74 -0.97 -15.15 11.58
C LEU A 74 -1.93 -15.69 10.53
N GLU A 75 -2.98 -16.40 10.91
CA GLU A 75 -4.02 -16.93 10.01
C GLU A 75 -4.89 -15.85 9.34
N ASN A 76 -4.88 -14.64 9.89
CA ASN A 76 -5.66 -13.49 9.42
C ASN A 76 -4.81 -12.40 8.77
N LEU A 77 -3.52 -12.64 8.57
CA LEU A 77 -2.57 -11.71 7.98
C LEU A 77 -1.78 -12.39 6.86
N TYR A 78 -1.68 -11.76 5.70
CA TYR A 78 -0.80 -12.20 4.63
C TYR A 78 0.08 -11.06 4.14
N PHE A 79 1.38 -11.33 3.99
CA PHE A 79 2.37 -10.35 3.54
C PHE A 79 3.08 -10.82 2.28
N ILE A 80 3.03 -10.00 1.25
CA ILE A 80 3.80 -10.19 0.01
C ILE A 80 4.95 -9.18 0.03
N ALA A 81 6.16 -9.68 0.20
CA ALA A 81 7.36 -8.86 0.18
C ALA A 81 7.74 -8.43 -1.25
N GLU A 82 8.50 -7.34 -1.38
CA GLU A 82 9.06 -6.91 -2.67
C GLU A 82 9.95 -7.99 -3.27
N GLU A 83 10.92 -8.48 -2.49
CA GLU A 83 11.76 -9.62 -2.85
C GLU A 83 11.05 -10.91 -2.43
N LEU A 84 10.71 -11.73 -3.42
CA LEU A 84 10.03 -12.99 -3.19
C LEU A 84 11.02 -14.15 -3.08
N PHE A 85 10.84 -14.95 -2.06
CA PHE A 85 11.37 -16.30 -2.03
C PHE A 85 10.24 -17.26 -2.38
N VAL A 86 10.34 -17.93 -3.55
CA VAL A 86 9.38 -18.94 -3.97
C VAL A 86 10.06 -20.33 -3.93
N PRO A 87 9.39 -21.36 -3.41
CA PRO A 87 9.95 -22.70 -3.39
C PRO A 87 9.92 -23.33 -4.79
N SER A 88 10.74 -24.38 -4.96
CA SER A 88 10.75 -25.24 -6.18
C SER A 88 9.50 -26.13 -6.21
N LEU A 89 8.33 -25.53 -6.25
CA LEU A 89 7.00 -26.17 -6.28
C LEU A 89 6.16 -25.53 -7.38
N THR A 90 5.17 -26.25 -7.87
CA THR A 90 4.11 -25.63 -8.68
C THR A 90 3.14 -24.85 -7.79
N PRO A 91 2.39 -23.84 -8.31
CA PRO A 91 1.32 -23.18 -7.56
C PRO A 91 0.33 -24.18 -6.93
N ALA A 92 -0.03 -25.24 -7.64
CA ALA A 92 -0.93 -26.29 -7.14
C ALA A 92 -0.34 -27.04 -5.94
N GLN A 93 0.96 -27.38 -5.98
CA GLN A 93 1.67 -28.02 -4.86
C GLN A 93 1.82 -27.06 -3.68
N PHE A 94 2.14 -25.78 -3.97
CA PHE A 94 2.26 -24.76 -2.94
C PHE A 94 0.97 -24.60 -2.14
N VAL A 95 -0.18 -24.52 -2.81
CA VAL A 95 -1.49 -24.45 -2.16
C VAL A 95 -1.77 -25.70 -1.33
N SER A 96 -1.46 -26.89 -1.85
CA SER A 96 -1.66 -28.14 -1.11
C SER A 96 -0.89 -28.16 0.22
N ASN A 97 0.29 -27.54 0.26
CA ASN A 97 1.17 -27.52 1.43
C ASN A 97 0.87 -26.37 2.40
N THR A 98 0.40 -25.23 1.89
CA THR A 98 0.33 -23.98 2.66
C THR A 98 -1.09 -23.44 2.85
N GLY A 99 -2.02 -23.77 1.96
CA GLY A 99 -3.40 -23.26 2.03
C GLY A 99 -4.10 -23.57 3.35
N GLY A 100 -3.80 -24.73 3.94
CA GLY A 100 -4.38 -25.15 5.23
C GLY A 100 -4.01 -24.28 6.44
N PHE A 101 -2.99 -23.42 6.34
CA PHE A 101 -2.66 -22.44 7.40
C PHE A 101 -3.63 -21.27 7.46
N TYR A 102 -4.46 -21.08 6.43
CA TYR A 102 -5.45 -20.01 6.33
C TYR A 102 -6.85 -20.61 6.35
N PRO A 103 -7.60 -20.49 7.48
CA PRO A 103 -8.91 -21.13 7.62
C PRO A 103 -9.95 -20.70 6.58
N LYS A 104 -9.78 -19.51 6.01
CA LYS A 104 -10.67 -18.94 4.98
C LYS A 104 -10.14 -19.14 3.56
N PHE A 105 -9.09 -19.92 3.36
CA PHE A 105 -8.50 -20.13 2.03
C PHE A 105 -9.51 -20.75 1.07
N SER A 106 -9.70 -20.09 -0.07
CA SER A 106 -10.57 -20.55 -1.15
C SER A 106 -9.73 -21.09 -2.31
N LYS A 107 -9.78 -22.42 -2.49
CA LYS A 107 -9.08 -23.07 -3.59
C LYS A 107 -9.65 -22.69 -4.96
N ASP A 108 -10.95 -22.49 -5.04
CA ASP A 108 -11.62 -22.12 -6.29
C ASP A 108 -11.23 -20.70 -6.71
N GLU A 109 -11.23 -19.73 -5.75
CA GLU A 109 -10.76 -18.36 -6.01
C GLU A 109 -9.28 -18.35 -6.42
N PHE A 110 -8.44 -19.17 -5.79
CA PHE A 110 -7.03 -19.25 -6.16
C PHE A 110 -6.84 -19.59 -7.64
N TYR A 111 -7.53 -20.63 -8.13
CA TYR A 111 -7.41 -20.98 -9.55
C TYR A 111 -8.06 -19.95 -10.48
N GLN A 112 -9.11 -19.27 -10.05
CA GLN A 112 -9.68 -18.15 -10.77
C GLN A 112 -8.68 -16.98 -10.89
N TYR A 113 -7.98 -16.66 -9.80
CA TYR A 113 -6.96 -15.58 -9.80
C TYR A 113 -5.73 -15.96 -10.63
N LEU A 114 -5.25 -17.21 -10.56
CA LEU A 114 -4.18 -17.69 -11.46
C LEU A 114 -4.56 -17.49 -12.92
N LYS A 115 -5.78 -17.92 -13.30
CA LYS A 115 -6.28 -17.74 -14.67
C LYS A 115 -6.38 -16.27 -15.06
N ALA A 116 -6.90 -15.41 -14.17
CA ALA A 116 -7.03 -13.97 -14.44
C ALA A 116 -5.65 -13.28 -14.59
N LEU A 117 -4.61 -13.79 -13.92
CA LEU A 117 -3.25 -13.27 -13.99
C LEU A 117 -2.38 -13.98 -15.04
N ASP A 118 -2.95 -14.92 -15.81
CA ASP A 118 -2.24 -15.72 -16.81
C ASP A 118 -1.03 -16.47 -16.21
N VAL A 119 -1.30 -17.24 -15.14
CA VAL A 119 -0.30 -18.08 -14.45
C VAL A 119 -0.66 -19.55 -14.61
N ASP A 120 0.31 -20.36 -15.08
CA ASP A 120 0.14 -21.82 -15.15
C ASP A 120 0.27 -22.45 -13.76
N ALA A 121 -0.79 -23.10 -13.30
CA ALA A 121 -0.84 -23.78 -12.01
C ALA A 121 0.14 -24.98 -11.89
N ASN A 122 0.64 -25.51 -13.01
CA ASN A 122 1.52 -26.67 -13.07
C ASN A 122 2.98 -26.35 -13.39
N ALA A 123 3.30 -25.08 -13.69
CA ALA A 123 4.66 -24.65 -13.92
C ALA A 123 5.41 -24.45 -12.60
N VAL A 124 6.64 -24.94 -12.48
CA VAL A 124 7.45 -24.81 -11.27
C VAL A 124 7.83 -23.34 -11.05
N MET A 125 7.45 -22.76 -9.91
CA MET A 125 7.48 -21.31 -9.66
C MET A 125 8.89 -20.71 -9.75
N ASP A 126 9.90 -21.32 -9.13
CA ASP A 126 11.28 -20.82 -9.12
C ASP A 126 11.95 -20.82 -10.52
N LYS A 127 11.35 -21.53 -11.49
CA LYS A 127 11.79 -21.55 -12.89
C LYS A 127 11.05 -20.53 -13.77
N GLN A 128 10.09 -19.84 -13.23
CA GLN A 128 9.31 -18.82 -13.92
C GLN A 128 9.98 -17.45 -13.84
N SER A 129 9.57 -16.51 -14.71
CA SER A 129 9.99 -15.12 -14.59
C SER A 129 9.55 -14.53 -13.25
N PHE A 130 10.28 -13.52 -12.78
CA PHE A 130 9.95 -12.81 -11.53
C PHE A 130 8.50 -12.30 -11.52
N GLY A 131 8.01 -11.79 -12.66
CA GLY A 131 6.62 -11.35 -12.79
C GLY A 131 5.62 -12.50 -12.63
N GLN A 132 5.91 -13.70 -13.17
CA GLN A 132 5.05 -14.87 -13.01
C GLN A 132 5.05 -15.39 -11.57
N GLN A 133 6.21 -15.41 -10.91
CA GLN A 133 6.32 -15.75 -9.49
C GLN A 133 5.49 -14.79 -8.64
N LYS A 134 5.59 -13.48 -8.89
CA LYS A 134 4.84 -12.46 -8.17
C LYS A 134 3.34 -12.63 -8.37
N LYS A 135 2.87 -12.86 -9.59
CA LYS A 135 1.46 -13.14 -9.90
C LYS A 135 0.93 -14.36 -9.14
N ALA A 136 1.71 -15.46 -9.08
CA ALA A 136 1.33 -16.66 -8.32
C ALA A 136 1.16 -16.36 -6.82
N MET A 137 2.10 -15.59 -6.22
CA MET A 137 2.03 -15.20 -4.82
C MET A 137 0.90 -14.21 -4.53
N ILE A 138 0.59 -13.30 -5.47
CA ILE A 138 -0.58 -12.41 -5.39
C ILE A 138 -1.86 -13.26 -5.41
N ALA A 139 -2.01 -14.18 -6.36
CA ALA A 139 -3.17 -15.06 -6.43
C ALA A 139 -3.36 -15.85 -5.13
N PHE A 140 -2.28 -16.39 -4.57
CA PHE A 140 -2.33 -17.07 -3.28
C PHE A 140 -2.77 -16.13 -2.14
N GLY A 141 -2.13 -14.96 -2.03
CA GLY A 141 -2.46 -13.97 -1.00
C GLY A 141 -3.92 -13.52 -1.04
N LEU A 142 -4.48 -13.31 -2.23
CA LEU A 142 -5.89 -12.96 -2.39
C LEU A 142 -6.81 -14.10 -1.92
N ALA A 143 -6.48 -15.35 -2.29
CA ALA A 143 -7.25 -16.53 -1.96
C ALA A 143 -7.17 -16.94 -0.48
N THR A 144 -6.20 -16.44 0.30
CA THR A 144 -6.16 -16.67 1.76
C THR A 144 -7.39 -16.13 2.46
N ASN A 145 -8.06 -15.14 1.87
CA ASN A 145 -9.14 -14.39 2.49
C ASN A 145 -8.78 -13.85 3.88
N ALA A 146 -7.47 -13.59 4.08
CA ALA A 146 -6.96 -12.92 5.26
C ALA A 146 -7.57 -11.52 5.39
N SER A 147 -7.92 -11.13 6.60
CA SER A 147 -8.53 -9.82 6.86
C SER A 147 -7.53 -8.66 6.74
N LEU A 148 -6.22 -8.94 6.85
CA LEU A 148 -5.14 -8.00 6.55
C LEU A 148 -4.24 -8.53 5.45
N LEU A 149 -4.27 -7.87 4.31
CA LEU A 149 -3.38 -8.17 3.17
C LEU A 149 -2.41 -7.02 2.96
N ILE A 150 -1.13 -7.29 3.07
CA ILE A 150 -0.06 -6.31 2.90
C ILE A 150 0.80 -6.71 1.71
N MET A 151 1.06 -5.76 0.82
CA MET A 151 1.87 -5.96 -0.37
C MET A 151 2.92 -4.87 -0.51
N ASP A 152 4.18 -5.27 -0.53
CA ASP A 152 5.31 -4.37 -0.71
C ASP A 152 5.73 -4.38 -2.19
N GLU A 153 5.58 -3.24 -2.87
CA GLU A 153 5.88 -3.06 -4.30
C GLU A 153 5.31 -4.19 -5.20
N PRO A 154 4.01 -4.51 -5.12
CA PRO A 154 3.46 -5.70 -5.80
C PRO A 154 3.46 -5.59 -7.33
N THR A 155 3.51 -4.38 -7.87
CA THR A 155 3.46 -4.13 -9.32
C THR A 155 4.84 -4.08 -9.98
N ASN A 156 5.93 -4.11 -9.18
CA ASN A 156 7.28 -4.19 -9.71
C ASN A 156 7.48 -5.51 -10.46
N GLY A 157 7.98 -5.40 -11.70
CA GLY A 157 8.21 -6.55 -12.59
C GLY A 157 6.96 -7.04 -13.32
N LEU A 158 5.79 -6.41 -13.13
CA LEU A 158 4.59 -6.67 -13.93
C LEU A 158 4.56 -5.80 -15.17
N ASP A 159 4.11 -6.39 -16.29
CA ASP A 159 3.79 -5.66 -17.50
C ASP A 159 2.49 -4.84 -17.37
N ILE A 160 2.24 -3.92 -18.31
CA ILE A 160 1.08 -3.03 -18.25
C ILE A 160 -0.26 -3.80 -18.20
N PRO A 161 -0.51 -4.85 -19.02
CA PRO A 161 -1.72 -5.64 -18.92
C PRO A 161 -1.91 -6.29 -17.55
N SER A 162 -0.82 -6.84 -16.98
CA SER A 162 -0.84 -7.47 -15.64
C SER A 162 -1.12 -6.47 -14.53
N LYS A 163 -0.60 -5.25 -14.60
CA LYS A 163 -0.93 -4.16 -13.65
C LYS A 163 -2.43 -3.80 -13.72
N VAL A 164 -3.04 -3.80 -14.90
CA VAL A 164 -4.49 -3.57 -15.05
C VAL A 164 -5.30 -4.70 -14.39
N GLN A 165 -4.91 -5.96 -14.63
CA GLN A 165 -5.58 -7.11 -14.01
C GLN A 165 -5.40 -7.14 -12.49
N PHE A 166 -4.20 -6.82 -12.00
CA PHE A 166 -3.93 -6.67 -10.57
C PHE A 166 -4.90 -5.68 -9.93
N ARG A 167 -5.04 -4.46 -10.49
CA ARG A 167 -5.96 -3.45 -9.93
C ARG A 167 -7.41 -3.94 -9.90
N LYS A 168 -7.88 -4.60 -10.97
CA LYS A 168 -9.24 -5.17 -11.01
C LYS A 168 -9.45 -6.23 -9.93
N LEU A 169 -8.47 -7.12 -9.74
CA LEU A 169 -8.55 -8.16 -8.71
C LEU A 169 -8.55 -7.55 -7.31
N ILE A 170 -7.65 -6.61 -7.02
CA ILE A 170 -7.60 -5.96 -5.71
C ILE A 170 -8.93 -5.27 -5.39
N ALA A 171 -9.50 -4.53 -6.33
CA ALA A 171 -10.80 -3.88 -6.15
C ALA A 171 -11.94 -4.89 -5.91
N SER A 172 -11.88 -6.07 -6.57
CA SER A 172 -12.94 -7.09 -6.44
C SER A 172 -12.91 -7.87 -5.13
N VAL A 173 -11.76 -7.92 -4.44
CA VAL A 173 -11.60 -8.68 -3.20
C VAL A 173 -11.74 -7.84 -1.93
N LEU A 174 -11.93 -6.53 -2.07
CA LEU A 174 -12.20 -5.66 -0.92
C LEU A 174 -13.57 -5.98 -0.34
N THR A 175 -13.62 -6.15 0.97
CA THR A 175 -14.85 -6.32 1.75
C THR A 175 -14.80 -5.41 2.97
N GLU A 176 -15.92 -5.18 3.63
CA GLU A 176 -16.02 -4.37 4.85
C GLU A 176 -15.11 -4.90 5.99
N ASP A 177 -14.77 -6.18 5.97
CA ASP A 177 -13.91 -6.83 6.98
C ASP A 177 -12.43 -6.91 6.59
N ARG A 178 -12.07 -6.51 5.36
CA ARG A 178 -10.70 -6.62 4.84
C ARG A 178 -10.00 -5.26 4.83
N CYS A 179 -8.76 -5.24 5.24
CA CYS A 179 -7.84 -4.11 5.08
C CYS A 179 -6.72 -4.52 4.10
N ILE A 180 -6.49 -3.72 3.09
CA ILE A 180 -5.42 -3.94 2.12
C ILE A 180 -4.45 -2.77 2.19
N VAL A 181 -3.15 -3.07 2.31
CA VAL A 181 -2.08 -2.05 2.30
C VAL A 181 -1.14 -2.35 1.15
N ILE A 182 -0.94 -1.38 0.28
CA ILE A 182 -0.05 -1.49 -0.88
C ILE A 182 1.00 -0.39 -0.78
N SER A 183 2.26 -0.77 -0.63
CA SER A 183 3.36 0.19 -0.76
C SER A 183 3.80 0.31 -2.20
N THR A 184 4.14 1.50 -2.64
CA THR A 184 4.83 1.72 -3.90
C THR A 184 5.56 3.07 -3.93
N HIS A 185 6.57 3.15 -4.77
CA HIS A 185 7.19 4.41 -5.19
C HIS A 185 6.67 4.86 -6.57
N GLN A 186 5.91 4.01 -7.28
CA GLN A 186 5.27 4.31 -8.56
C GLN A 186 3.82 4.75 -8.34
N VAL A 187 3.64 6.03 -8.09
CA VAL A 187 2.34 6.63 -7.71
C VAL A 187 1.20 6.25 -8.67
N ARG A 188 1.51 6.19 -9.99
CA ARG A 188 0.53 5.86 -11.04
C ARG A 188 -0.07 4.46 -10.91
N ASP A 189 0.64 3.53 -10.24
CA ASP A 189 0.13 2.17 -10.03
C ASP A 189 -1.05 2.12 -9.04
N LEU A 190 -1.15 3.14 -8.18
CA LEU A 190 -2.23 3.28 -7.20
C LEU A 190 -3.41 4.15 -7.68
N ASP A 191 -3.25 4.87 -8.79
CA ASP A 191 -4.30 5.74 -9.29
C ASP A 191 -5.61 4.94 -9.47
N SER A 192 -6.70 5.46 -8.94
CA SER A 192 -8.03 4.84 -8.93
C SER A 192 -8.15 3.47 -8.21
N LEU A 193 -7.13 3.04 -7.45
CA LEU A 193 -7.19 1.78 -6.69
C LEU A 193 -7.37 2.01 -5.18
N ILE A 194 -6.73 3.03 -4.64
CA ILE A 194 -6.75 3.32 -3.20
C ILE A 194 -7.90 4.25 -2.83
N ASP A 195 -8.44 4.06 -1.66
CA ASP A 195 -9.38 4.99 -1.03
C ASP A 195 -8.73 5.81 0.08
N THR A 196 -7.58 5.38 0.59
CA THR A 196 -6.86 6.07 1.66
C THR A 196 -5.38 6.22 1.33
N LEU A 197 -4.88 7.44 1.43
CA LEU A 197 -3.49 7.79 1.17
C LEU A 197 -2.69 7.83 2.48
N LEU A 198 -1.60 7.08 2.52
CA LEU A 198 -0.55 7.20 3.53
C LEU A 198 0.72 7.72 2.87
N VAL A 199 1.31 8.76 3.43
CA VAL A 199 2.63 9.24 2.98
C VAL A 199 3.63 9.14 4.12
N LEU A 200 4.66 8.32 3.89
CA LEU A 200 5.81 8.18 4.78
C LEU A 200 6.93 9.10 4.27
N HIS A 201 7.25 10.13 5.04
CA HIS A 201 8.29 11.09 4.73
C HIS A 201 9.10 11.41 5.99
N GLU A 202 10.43 11.49 5.85
CA GLU A 202 11.34 11.73 6.99
C GLU A 202 11.06 10.83 8.20
N CYS A 203 10.81 9.56 7.90
CA CYS A 203 10.57 8.51 8.91
C CYS A 203 9.28 8.68 9.74
N ASP A 204 8.35 9.51 9.30
CA ASP A 204 7.04 9.69 9.94
C ASP A 204 5.89 9.62 8.92
N ILE A 205 4.68 9.28 9.39
CA ILE A 205 3.45 9.35 8.59
C ILE A 205 2.97 10.80 8.59
N VAL A 206 3.26 11.51 7.49
CA VAL A 206 2.90 12.92 7.35
C VAL A 206 1.50 13.14 6.79
N VAL A 207 0.94 12.13 6.11
CA VAL A 207 -0.45 12.11 5.60
C VAL A 207 -1.07 10.75 5.89
N ASN A 208 -2.30 10.76 6.41
CA ASN A 208 -3.21 9.62 6.54
C ASN A 208 -4.63 10.16 6.31
N GLN A 209 -5.09 10.16 5.05
CA GLN A 209 -6.33 10.82 4.65
C GLN A 209 -7.09 10.00 3.62
N LEU A 210 -8.41 10.02 3.68
CA LEU A 210 -9.27 9.51 2.62
C LEU A 210 -9.07 10.33 1.34
N MET A 211 -9.08 9.66 0.20
CA MET A 211 -8.93 10.31 -1.11
C MET A 211 -10.05 11.33 -1.37
N ASP A 212 -11.26 11.06 -0.89
CA ASP A 212 -12.39 11.97 -0.99
C ASP A 212 -12.16 13.24 -0.16
N GLU A 213 -11.61 13.13 1.06
CA GLU A 213 -11.24 14.28 1.88
C GLU A 213 -10.15 15.15 1.22
N VAL A 214 -9.18 14.50 0.55
CA VAL A 214 -8.17 15.22 -0.24
C VAL A 214 -8.85 15.98 -1.39
N ALA A 215 -9.77 15.34 -2.12
CA ALA A 215 -10.49 15.94 -3.24
C ALA A 215 -11.43 17.09 -2.80
N GLU A 216 -11.97 17.04 -1.57
CA GLU A 216 -12.76 18.11 -0.98
C GLU A 216 -11.92 19.34 -0.60
N LYS A 217 -10.69 19.13 -0.14
CA LYS A 217 -9.80 20.20 0.33
C LYS A 217 -8.97 20.84 -0.80
N LEU A 218 -8.60 20.07 -1.82
CA LEU A 218 -7.66 20.45 -2.86
C LEU A 218 -8.28 20.33 -4.27
N THR A 219 -7.87 21.24 -5.15
CA THR A 219 -8.19 21.19 -6.57
C THR A 219 -6.93 21.02 -7.39
N PHE A 220 -6.94 20.10 -8.33
CA PHE A 220 -5.82 19.76 -9.21
C PHE A 220 -6.14 20.15 -10.64
N GLY A 221 -5.18 20.76 -11.34
CA GLY A 221 -5.39 21.13 -12.73
C GLY A 221 -4.13 21.60 -13.44
N THR A 222 -4.24 21.67 -14.77
CA THR A 222 -3.20 22.28 -15.64
C THR A 222 -3.70 23.61 -16.12
N TYR A 223 -2.92 24.66 -15.88
CA TYR A 223 -3.27 26.05 -16.18
C TYR A 223 -2.24 26.65 -17.14
N PRO A 224 -2.66 27.41 -18.17
CA PRO A 224 -1.70 28.12 -19.03
C PRO A 224 -0.84 29.12 -18.27
N ALA A 225 -1.43 29.77 -17.26
CA ALA A 225 -0.77 30.67 -16.29
C ALA A 225 -1.50 30.58 -14.95
N THR A 226 -0.79 30.81 -13.87
CA THR A 226 -1.31 30.71 -12.48
C THR A 226 -1.45 32.08 -11.82
N GLU A 227 -1.19 33.19 -12.56
CA GLU A 227 -1.32 34.58 -12.10
C GLU A 227 -2.77 34.84 -11.65
N GLY A 228 -2.92 35.37 -10.42
CA GLY A 228 -4.23 35.64 -9.83
C GLY A 228 -4.93 34.44 -9.19
N LEU A 229 -4.36 33.24 -9.23
CA LEU A 229 -4.86 32.07 -8.53
C LEU A 229 -4.17 31.91 -7.17
N PHE A 230 -4.90 31.36 -6.20
CA PHE A 230 -4.32 30.99 -4.90
C PHE A 230 -3.65 29.62 -4.99
N VAL A 231 -2.42 29.62 -5.52
CA VAL A 231 -1.64 28.39 -5.74
C VAL A 231 -0.98 27.95 -4.43
N LEU A 232 -1.17 26.67 -4.09
CA LEU A 232 -0.48 26.03 -2.97
C LEU A 232 0.83 25.40 -3.43
N TYR A 233 0.82 24.76 -4.60
CA TYR A 233 1.99 24.12 -5.21
C TYR A 233 1.84 24.10 -6.72
N GLU A 234 2.94 24.25 -7.45
CA GLU A 234 2.94 24.15 -8.92
C GLU A 234 4.23 23.54 -9.47
N GLU A 235 4.11 22.91 -10.62
CA GLU A 235 5.20 22.36 -11.42
C GLU A 235 5.05 22.76 -12.89
N GLU A 236 6.16 23.02 -13.56
CA GLU A 236 6.16 23.29 -15.01
C GLU A 236 5.74 22.04 -15.80
N SER A 237 4.94 22.27 -16.83
CA SER A 237 4.42 21.23 -17.72
C SER A 237 4.47 21.72 -19.16
N ILE A 238 4.47 20.80 -20.13
CA ILE A 238 4.48 21.12 -21.57
C ILE A 238 3.27 22.01 -21.97
N ARG A 239 2.15 21.92 -21.23
CA ARG A 239 0.91 22.66 -21.53
C ARG A 239 0.65 23.85 -20.59
N GLY A 240 1.67 24.28 -19.84
CA GLY A 240 1.55 25.29 -18.81
C GLY A 240 2.03 24.77 -17.45
N LYS A 241 1.29 25.05 -16.38
CA LYS A 241 1.64 24.67 -15.02
C LYS A 241 0.62 23.68 -14.45
N ASN A 242 1.09 22.54 -13.97
CA ASN A 242 0.29 21.67 -13.12
C ASN A 242 0.26 22.29 -11.72
N ALA A 243 -0.91 22.56 -11.19
CA ALA A 243 -1.03 23.25 -9.91
C ALA A 243 -2.03 22.58 -8.96
N ILE A 244 -1.73 22.72 -7.67
CA ILE A 244 -2.61 22.38 -6.56
C ILE A 244 -3.13 23.72 -5.99
N LEU A 245 -4.45 23.86 -5.97
CA LEU A 245 -5.14 25.01 -5.41
C LEU A 245 -5.97 24.56 -4.20
N LYS A 246 -6.28 25.49 -3.30
CA LYS A 246 -7.31 25.28 -2.29
C LYS A 246 -8.66 25.14 -2.98
N ASN A 247 -9.42 24.09 -2.68
CA ASN A 247 -10.78 23.93 -3.18
C ASN A 247 -11.73 24.90 -2.47
N THR A 248 -12.12 25.94 -3.19
CA THR A 248 -13.07 26.97 -2.70
C THR A 248 -14.47 26.80 -3.30
N THR A 249 -14.63 25.89 -4.26
CA THR A 249 -15.87 25.71 -5.00
C THR A 249 -16.74 24.58 -4.46
N GLY A 250 -16.21 23.72 -3.60
CA GLY A 250 -16.87 22.52 -3.11
C GLY A 250 -17.11 21.46 -4.20
N LYS A 251 -16.57 21.66 -5.42
CA LYS A 251 -16.65 20.68 -6.49
C LYS A 251 -15.59 19.62 -6.30
N TYR A 252 -15.96 18.36 -6.54
CA TYR A 252 -15.00 17.25 -6.56
C TYR A 252 -13.94 17.50 -7.63
N SER A 253 -12.67 17.36 -7.22
CA SER A 253 -11.53 17.41 -8.12
C SER A 253 -10.82 16.06 -8.11
N LYS A 254 -10.61 15.48 -9.29
CA LYS A 254 -9.78 14.27 -9.36
C LYS A 254 -8.40 14.57 -8.80
N VAL A 255 -7.97 13.81 -7.80
CA VAL A 255 -6.66 13.97 -7.18
C VAL A 255 -5.57 13.52 -8.16
N ASP A 256 -4.59 14.39 -8.40
CA ASP A 256 -3.33 14.02 -9.03
C ASP A 256 -2.35 13.59 -7.94
N LEU A 257 -2.26 12.27 -7.75
CA LEU A 257 -1.42 11.68 -6.70
C LEU A 257 0.06 11.99 -6.89
N GLU A 258 0.55 12.09 -8.14
CA GLU A 258 1.95 12.39 -8.43
C GLU A 258 2.30 13.81 -8.03
N LEU A 259 1.46 14.77 -8.43
CA LEU A 259 1.62 16.18 -8.07
C LEU A 259 1.49 16.39 -6.56
N LEU A 260 0.53 15.71 -5.92
CA LEU A 260 0.34 15.75 -4.47
C LEU A 260 1.55 15.19 -3.72
N PHE A 261 2.04 14.03 -4.13
CA PHE A 261 3.22 13.42 -3.54
C PHE A 261 4.44 14.32 -3.67
N ASN A 262 4.67 14.90 -4.85
CA ASN A 262 5.77 15.85 -5.07
C ASN A 262 5.66 17.08 -4.17
N ALA A 263 4.47 17.66 -4.02
CA ALA A 263 4.24 18.76 -3.10
C ALA A 263 4.63 18.39 -1.66
N ILE A 264 4.20 17.22 -1.20
CA ILE A 264 4.47 16.76 0.17
C ILE A 264 5.97 16.54 0.41
N ILE A 265 6.66 15.82 -0.50
CA ILE A 265 8.08 15.48 -0.31
C ILE A 265 9.04 16.65 -0.52
N ASN A 266 8.58 17.72 -1.19
CA ASN A 266 9.32 18.99 -1.33
C ASN A 266 9.09 19.93 -0.15
N GLY A 267 8.41 19.47 0.91
CA GLY A 267 8.19 20.22 2.15
C GLY A 267 7.19 21.38 2.01
N ASN A 268 6.18 21.24 1.12
CA ASN A 268 5.15 22.27 0.96
C ASN A 268 4.24 22.33 2.21
N GLY A 269 4.58 23.23 3.16
CA GLY A 269 3.82 23.43 4.39
C GLY A 269 2.34 23.72 4.17
N PRO A 270 1.94 24.65 3.27
CA PRO A 270 0.54 24.97 3.02
C PRO A 270 -0.33 23.79 2.61
N VAL A 271 0.17 22.87 1.76
CA VAL A 271 -0.56 21.65 1.38
C VAL A 271 -0.72 20.74 2.59
N LEU A 272 0.37 20.50 3.35
CA LEU A 272 0.34 19.65 4.53
C LEU A 272 -0.56 20.19 5.64
N GLU A 273 -0.53 21.50 5.88
CA GLU A 273 -1.40 22.16 6.88
C GLU A 273 -2.87 22.00 6.51
N LEU A 274 -3.23 22.17 5.23
CA LEU A 274 -4.60 22.03 4.78
C LEU A 274 -5.09 20.58 4.87
N LEU A 275 -4.22 19.61 4.62
CA LEU A 275 -4.57 18.19 4.79
C LEU A 275 -4.75 17.82 6.27
N LYS A 276 -3.94 18.38 7.19
CA LYS A 276 -4.01 18.12 8.63
C LYS A 276 -5.16 18.86 9.33
N ALA A 277 -5.66 19.94 8.77
CA ALA A 277 -6.80 20.68 9.33
C ALA A 277 -8.07 19.80 9.28
N CYS A 278 -8.58 19.45 10.46
CA CYS A 278 -9.88 18.77 10.66
C CYS A 278 -11.03 19.72 10.37
#